data_51190b9ce7a076815c32f748b1b56b17
#
_entry.id   51190b9ce7a076815c32f748b1b56b17
#
_cell.length_a   1.000
_cell.length_b   1.000
_cell.length_c   1.000
_cell.angle_alpha   90.00
_cell.angle_beta   90.00
_cell.angle_gamma   90.00
#
_symmetry.space_group_name_H-M   'P 1'
#
loop_
_entity.id
_entity.type
_entity.pdbx_description
1 polymer ?
#
loop_
_entity_poly.entity_id
_entity_poly.type
_entity_poly.pdbx_seq_one_letter_code
_entity_poly.pdbx_strand_id
1 'polypeptide(L)'
;ATTPLRDALAELETREAEAIAVTDGEGRPRDLLTLRDIVTRVTLPGRDTATPVGELVAGETLALEADAPAWEAARALAESGRGHVLLTRDGAVTGVVAEAAVVGGDAGLVRLARSIADAPDIAALAALQAEVHAFIGRLLAQGAGADAITRVVASLNDRLTRAVIHHVLAEHGRPRTPFTWLAFGSEGRGEQTLKTDQDNGILFEP
;
A
#
# COMPACT_ATOMS: atom_id res chain seq x y z
N ALA A 1 -14.77 -18.27 -6.01
CA ALA A 1 -15.12 -17.18 -6.97
C ALA A 1 -16.58 -17.27 -7.45
N THR A 2 -17.22 -18.45 -7.39
CA THR A 2 -18.62 -18.69 -7.82
C THR A 2 -19.65 -18.45 -6.73
N THR A 3 -19.24 -18.21 -5.49
CA THR A 3 -20.11 -17.99 -4.34
C THR A 3 -20.93 -16.70 -4.53
N PRO A 4 -22.27 -16.72 -4.35
CA PRO A 4 -23.08 -15.52 -4.37
C PRO A 4 -22.64 -14.54 -3.28
N LEU A 5 -22.72 -13.24 -3.55
CA LEU A 5 -22.32 -12.21 -2.58
C LEU A 5 -23.09 -12.33 -1.25
N ARG A 6 -24.40 -12.60 -1.30
CA ARG A 6 -25.22 -12.76 -0.08
C ARG A 6 -24.67 -13.83 0.86
N ASP A 7 -24.18 -14.96 0.32
CA ASP A 7 -23.64 -16.07 1.10
C ASP A 7 -22.27 -15.70 1.69
N ALA A 8 -21.46 -14.99 0.91
CA ALA A 8 -20.18 -14.45 1.36
C ALA A 8 -20.35 -13.38 2.46
N LEU A 9 -21.40 -12.54 2.37
CA LEU A 9 -21.74 -11.56 3.40
C LEU A 9 -22.18 -12.20 4.71
N ALA A 10 -22.98 -13.27 4.63
CA ALA A 10 -23.41 -14.02 5.82
C ALA A 10 -22.21 -14.67 6.54
N GLU A 11 -21.24 -15.17 5.77
CA GLU A 11 -19.98 -15.72 6.32
C GLU A 11 -19.11 -14.63 6.96
N LEU A 12 -19.04 -13.46 6.33
CA LEU A 12 -18.30 -12.29 6.84
C LEU A 12 -18.86 -11.84 8.19
N GLU A 13 -20.20 -11.73 8.30
CA GLU A 13 -20.88 -11.37 9.56
C GLU A 13 -20.67 -12.44 10.64
N THR A 14 -20.86 -13.73 10.30
CA THR A 14 -20.67 -14.84 11.24
C THR A 14 -19.25 -14.89 11.83
N ARG A 15 -18.25 -14.50 11.04
CA ARG A 15 -16.84 -14.48 11.45
C ARG A 15 -16.36 -13.14 11.98
N GLU A 16 -17.21 -12.15 12.07
CA GLU A 16 -16.85 -10.77 12.45
C GLU A 16 -15.66 -10.24 11.62
N ALA A 17 -15.61 -10.59 10.31
CA ALA A 17 -14.51 -10.25 9.43
C ALA A 17 -14.80 -8.96 8.65
N GLU A 18 -13.75 -8.19 8.33
CA GLU A 18 -13.85 -6.92 7.60
C GLU A 18 -13.64 -7.06 6.09
N ALA A 19 -13.17 -8.22 5.63
CA ALA A 19 -12.87 -8.49 4.25
C ALA A 19 -12.98 -9.96 3.89
N ILE A 20 -13.25 -10.22 2.60
CA ILE A 20 -13.43 -11.56 2.03
C ILE A 20 -12.29 -11.83 1.05
N ALA A 21 -11.49 -12.87 1.29
CA ALA A 21 -10.53 -13.35 0.30
C ALA A 21 -11.27 -14.09 -0.82
N VAL A 22 -11.14 -13.62 -2.04
CA VAL A 22 -11.69 -14.27 -3.23
C VAL A 22 -10.61 -15.12 -3.87
N THR A 23 -10.86 -16.44 -3.95
CA THR A 23 -9.90 -17.41 -4.48
C THR A 23 -10.45 -18.10 -5.74
N ASP A 24 -9.54 -18.73 -6.51
CA ASP A 24 -9.91 -19.66 -7.58
C ASP A 24 -10.30 -21.03 -7.01
N GLY A 25 -10.53 -22.01 -7.90
CA GLY A 25 -10.88 -23.39 -7.51
C GLY A 25 -9.76 -24.17 -6.82
N GLU A 26 -8.53 -23.65 -6.87
CA GLU A 26 -7.34 -24.25 -6.25
C GLU A 26 -6.90 -23.49 -4.98
N GLY A 27 -7.71 -22.51 -4.52
CA GLY A 27 -7.43 -21.73 -3.32
C GLY A 27 -6.42 -20.58 -3.54
N ARG A 28 -5.99 -20.34 -4.78
CA ARG A 28 -5.06 -19.25 -5.09
C ARG A 28 -5.76 -17.90 -5.03
N PRO A 29 -5.08 -16.84 -4.57
CA PRO A 29 -5.68 -15.53 -4.44
C PRO A 29 -6.05 -14.95 -5.80
N ARG A 30 -7.27 -14.42 -5.91
CA ARG A 30 -7.72 -13.61 -7.03
C ARG A 30 -7.82 -12.14 -6.66
N ASP A 31 -8.38 -11.84 -5.50
CA ASP A 31 -8.49 -10.50 -4.95
C ASP A 31 -9.06 -10.54 -3.51
N LEU A 32 -9.17 -9.36 -2.92
CA LEU A 32 -9.81 -9.12 -1.64
C LEU A 32 -11.01 -8.19 -1.83
N LEU A 33 -12.17 -8.58 -1.28
CA LEU A 33 -13.38 -7.78 -1.30
C LEU A 33 -13.63 -7.23 0.10
N THR A 34 -13.56 -5.90 0.25
CA THR A 34 -13.82 -5.19 1.50
C THR A 34 -15.27 -4.68 1.56
N LEU A 35 -15.74 -4.25 2.74
CA LEU A 35 -17.04 -3.57 2.87
C LEU A 35 -17.13 -2.33 1.98
N ARG A 36 -16.05 -1.60 1.80
CA ARG A 36 -15.99 -0.46 0.89
C ARG A 36 -16.21 -0.88 -0.55
N ASP A 37 -15.60 -1.98 -0.99
CA ASP A 37 -15.80 -2.52 -2.33
C ASP A 37 -17.26 -2.95 -2.54
N ILE A 38 -17.88 -3.53 -1.53
CA ILE A 38 -19.31 -3.92 -1.59
C ILE A 38 -20.17 -2.68 -1.76
N VAL A 39 -19.93 -1.62 -1.00
CA VAL A 39 -20.69 -0.38 -1.16
C VAL A 39 -20.49 0.22 -2.56
N THR A 40 -19.25 0.33 -3.03
CA THR A 40 -18.93 1.02 -4.29
C THR A 40 -19.25 0.20 -5.55
N ARG A 41 -19.12 -1.12 -5.48
CA ARG A 41 -19.28 -2.01 -6.65
C ARG A 41 -20.61 -2.71 -6.72
N VAL A 42 -21.37 -2.75 -5.61
CA VAL A 42 -22.67 -3.43 -5.53
C VAL A 42 -23.78 -2.48 -5.13
N THR A 43 -23.69 -1.86 -3.95
CA THR A 43 -24.78 -1.04 -3.39
C THR A 43 -25.06 0.20 -4.23
N LEU A 44 -24.03 1.00 -4.54
CA LEU A 44 -24.19 2.22 -5.32
C LEU A 44 -24.64 1.97 -6.77
N PRO A 45 -24.10 0.95 -7.49
CA PRO A 45 -24.61 0.60 -8.82
C PRO A 45 -25.94 -0.17 -8.83
N GLY A 46 -26.45 -0.61 -7.67
CA GLY A 46 -27.68 -1.39 -7.55
C GLY A 46 -27.57 -2.82 -8.08
N ARG A 47 -26.42 -3.47 -7.95
CA ARG A 47 -26.22 -4.86 -8.38
C ARG A 47 -26.91 -5.83 -7.42
N ASP A 48 -27.38 -6.97 -7.96
CA ASP A 48 -28.00 -8.03 -7.19
C ASP A 48 -26.97 -8.72 -6.28
N THR A 49 -27.36 -9.01 -5.04
CA THR A 49 -26.57 -9.79 -4.08
C THR A 49 -26.43 -11.29 -4.48
N ALA A 50 -27.19 -11.76 -5.48
CA ALA A 50 -26.97 -13.05 -6.13
C ALA A 50 -25.72 -13.08 -7.03
N THR A 51 -25.12 -11.91 -7.35
CA THR A 51 -23.92 -11.82 -8.18
C THR A 51 -22.76 -12.59 -7.54
N PRO A 52 -22.06 -13.46 -8.31
CA PRO A 52 -20.87 -14.15 -7.82
C PRO A 52 -19.77 -13.18 -7.40
N VAL A 53 -19.11 -13.43 -6.25
CA VAL A 53 -18.03 -12.55 -5.74
C VAL A 53 -16.86 -12.41 -6.73
N GLY A 54 -16.64 -13.43 -7.57
CA GLY A 54 -15.59 -13.39 -8.60
C GLY A 54 -15.81 -12.35 -9.71
N GLU A 55 -17.05 -11.87 -9.90
CA GLU A 55 -17.39 -10.81 -10.85
C GLU A 55 -17.25 -9.40 -10.25
N LEU A 56 -17.09 -9.33 -8.92
CA LEU A 56 -17.00 -8.07 -8.17
C LEU A 56 -15.55 -7.63 -7.91
N VAL A 57 -14.58 -8.46 -8.27
CA VAL A 57 -13.16 -8.20 -8.01
C VAL A 57 -12.43 -7.75 -9.27
N ALA A 58 -11.40 -6.93 -9.10
CA ALA A 58 -10.64 -6.34 -10.19
C ALA A 58 -9.47 -7.24 -10.67
N GLY A 59 -9.12 -8.28 -9.90
CA GLY A 59 -8.03 -9.20 -10.22
C GLY A 59 -6.62 -8.69 -9.87
N GLU A 60 -6.51 -7.56 -9.21
CA GLU A 60 -5.24 -7.06 -8.67
C GLU A 60 -5.09 -7.52 -7.23
N THR A 61 -4.28 -8.54 -7.01
CA THR A 61 -4.09 -9.14 -5.69
C THR A 61 -2.85 -8.59 -5.00
N LEU A 62 -3.02 -8.01 -3.80
CA LEU A 62 -1.91 -7.76 -2.89
C LEU A 62 -1.77 -8.98 -1.98
N ALA A 63 -0.78 -9.83 -2.23
CA ALA A 63 -0.52 -11.03 -1.45
C ALA A 63 0.95 -11.12 -1.06
N LEU A 64 1.22 -11.66 0.12
CA LEU A 64 2.55 -11.94 0.66
C LEU A 64 2.58 -13.37 1.20
N GLU A 65 3.78 -13.96 1.26
CA GLU A 65 3.95 -15.23 1.95
C GLU A 65 3.68 -15.09 3.45
N ALA A 66 3.09 -16.11 4.06
CA ALA A 66 2.64 -16.07 5.46
C ALA A 66 3.78 -15.93 6.49
N ASP A 67 5.02 -16.22 6.08
CA ASP A 67 6.24 -16.05 6.86
C ASP A 67 6.99 -14.75 6.53
N ALA A 68 6.44 -13.91 5.63
CA ALA A 68 7.00 -12.61 5.34
C ALA A 68 7.06 -11.74 6.61
N PRO A 69 8.15 -11.00 6.83
CA PRO A 69 8.26 -10.12 7.98
C PRO A 69 7.17 -9.04 8.00
N ALA A 70 6.70 -8.65 9.17
CA ALA A 70 5.63 -7.66 9.34
C ALA A 70 5.93 -6.31 8.64
N TRP A 71 7.21 -5.90 8.57
CA TRP A 71 7.60 -4.69 7.85
C TRP A 71 7.33 -4.77 6.34
N GLU A 72 7.38 -5.96 5.74
CA GLU A 72 7.06 -6.16 4.33
C GLU A 72 5.57 -5.98 4.07
N ALA A 73 4.71 -6.48 4.96
CA ALA A 73 3.28 -6.22 4.93
C ALA A 73 2.98 -4.72 5.11
N ALA A 74 3.67 -4.05 6.06
CA ALA A 74 3.54 -2.62 6.27
C ALA A 74 3.94 -1.81 5.01
N ARG A 75 5.04 -2.17 4.36
CA ARG A 75 5.50 -1.56 3.10
C ARG A 75 4.47 -1.75 1.98
N ALA A 76 4.03 -2.99 1.76
CA ALA A 76 3.08 -3.33 0.70
C ALA A 76 1.74 -2.60 0.87
N LEU A 77 1.22 -2.52 2.10
CA LEU A 77 0.03 -1.75 2.44
C LEU A 77 0.24 -0.25 2.19
N ALA A 78 1.38 0.28 2.62
CA ALA A 78 1.74 1.67 2.40
C ALA A 78 1.85 2.02 0.92
N GLU A 79 2.47 1.19 0.09
CA GLU A 79 2.65 1.41 -1.35
C GLU A 79 1.35 1.28 -2.14
N SER A 80 0.52 0.29 -1.80
CA SER A 80 -0.73 0.04 -2.53
C SER A 80 -1.88 0.98 -2.14
N GLY A 81 -1.83 1.63 -0.96
CA GLY A 81 -2.93 2.36 -0.37
C GLY A 81 -4.13 1.47 0.01
N ARG A 82 -3.96 0.15 0.05
CA ARG A 82 -4.99 -0.83 0.45
C ARG A 82 -4.99 -0.98 1.96
N GLY A 83 -6.17 -1.24 2.54
CA GLY A 83 -6.31 -1.46 3.98
C GLY A 83 -6.01 -2.90 4.44
N HIS A 84 -5.76 -3.83 3.50
CA HIS A 84 -5.57 -5.25 3.78
C HIS A 84 -4.60 -5.90 2.80
N VAL A 85 -3.92 -6.97 3.24
CA VAL A 85 -3.06 -7.84 2.43
C VAL A 85 -3.45 -9.30 2.65
N LEU A 86 -3.43 -10.11 1.59
CA LEU A 86 -3.62 -11.56 1.68
C LEU A 86 -2.30 -12.23 2.09
N LEU A 87 -2.40 -13.24 2.94
CA LEU A 87 -1.30 -14.12 3.24
C LEU A 87 -1.45 -15.43 2.49
N THR A 88 -0.37 -15.90 1.89
CA THR A 88 -0.31 -17.17 1.15
C THR A 88 0.71 -18.12 1.74
N ARG A 89 0.47 -19.41 1.55
CA ARG A 89 1.44 -20.47 1.78
C ARG A 89 1.29 -21.49 0.66
N ASP A 90 2.38 -21.81 -0.01
CA ASP A 90 2.36 -22.71 -1.17
C ASP A 90 1.38 -22.25 -2.27
N GLY A 91 1.24 -20.92 -2.43
CA GLY A 91 0.34 -20.29 -3.38
C GLY A 91 -1.15 -20.25 -2.99
N ALA A 92 -1.56 -20.88 -1.87
CA ALA A 92 -2.94 -20.84 -1.38
C ALA A 92 -3.11 -19.77 -0.29
N VAL A 93 -4.28 -19.12 -0.25
CA VAL A 93 -4.63 -18.13 0.78
C VAL A 93 -4.78 -18.82 2.13
N THR A 94 -4.04 -18.34 3.14
CA THR A 94 -4.08 -18.81 4.53
C THR A 94 -4.63 -17.78 5.49
N GLY A 95 -4.68 -16.50 5.09
CA GLY A 95 -5.18 -15.45 5.97
C GLY A 95 -5.29 -14.10 5.28
N VAL A 96 -5.84 -13.15 6.02
CA VAL A 96 -5.92 -11.73 5.67
C VAL A 96 -5.36 -10.93 6.83
N VAL A 97 -4.53 -9.96 6.54
CA VAL A 97 -3.99 -9.04 7.54
C VAL A 97 -4.51 -7.64 7.24
N ALA A 98 -5.23 -7.07 8.18
CA ALA A 98 -5.65 -5.68 8.12
C ALA A 98 -4.48 -4.74 8.46
N GLU A 99 -4.46 -3.56 7.87
CA GLU A 99 -3.52 -2.49 8.19
C GLU A 99 -3.44 -2.23 9.71
N ALA A 100 -4.59 -2.23 10.38
CA ALA A 100 -4.68 -2.04 11.83
C ALA A 100 -3.92 -3.11 12.64
N ALA A 101 -3.87 -4.35 12.16
CA ALA A 101 -3.14 -5.44 12.82
C ALA A 101 -1.62 -5.32 12.62
N VAL A 102 -1.19 -4.84 11.44
CA VAL A 102 0.22 -4.54 11.20
C VAL A 102 0.68 -3.33 12.02
N VAL A 103 -0.22 -2.38 12.23
CA VAL A 103 -0.03 -1.18 13.06
C VAL A 103 0.30 -1.51 14.53
N GLY A 104 -0.16 -2.64 15.05
CA GLY A 104 0.20 -3.10 16.41
C GLY A 104 1.66 -3.55 16.56
N GLY A 105 2.33 -3.96 15.45
CA GLY A 105 3.73 -4.40 15.44
C GLY A 105 4.70 -3.38 14.84
N ASP A 106 4.33 -2.69 13.75
CA ASP A 106 5.18 -1.72 13.02
C ASP A 106 4.37 -0.49 12.51
N ALA A 107 3.54 0.04 13.41
CA ALA A 107 2.69 1.23 13.17
C ALA A 107 3.42 2.42 12.53
N GLY A 108 4.75 2.44 12.65
CA GLY A 108 5.57 3.56 12.25
C GLY A 108 5.50 3.85 10.76
N LEU A 109 5.62 2.84 9.89
CA LEU A 109 5.69 3.05 8.43
C LEU A 109 4.36 3.51 7.86
N VAL A 110 3.27 2.83 8.21
CA VAL A 110 1.92 3.17 7.73
C VAL A 110 1.52 4.56 8.20
N ARG A 111 1.80 4.87 9.48
CA ARG A 111 1.55 6.21 10.04
C ARG A 111 2.37 7.27 9.31
N LEU A 112 3.67 7.05 9.10
CA LEU A 112 4.52 7.99 8.36
C LEU A 112 4.03 8.17 6.91
N ALA A 113 3.67 7.09 6.22
CA ALA A 113 3.13 7.16 4.87
C ALA A 113 1.84 8.00 4.81
N ARG A 114 0.96 7.88 5.79
CA ARG A 114 -0.24 8.72 5.93
C ARG A 114 0.12 10.17 6.26
N SER A 115 0.99 10.39 7.24
CA SER A 115 1.43 11.75 7.61
C SER A 115 2.05 12.49 6.42
N ILE A 116 2.79 11.77 5.55
CA ILE A 116 3.32 12.33 4.29
C ILE A 116 2.19 12.68 3.32
N ALA A 117 1.20 11.79 3.16
CA ALA A 117 0.09 12.00 2.24
C ALA A 117 -0.84 13.15 2.68
N ASP A 118 -1.02 13.30 4.00
CA ASP A 118 -1.92 14.28 4.62
C ASP A 118 -1.21 15.61 4.98
N ALA A 119 0.11 15.73 4.71
CA ALA A 119 0.87 16.93 5.03
C ALA A 119 0.31 18.15 4.28
N PRO A 120 -0.02 19.25 4.97
CA PRO A 120 -0.68 20.39 4.35
C PRO A 120 0.24 21.23 3.45
N ASP A 121 1.56 21.15 3.66
CA ASP A 121 2.57 21.94 2.97
C ASP A 121 3.97 21.30 3.03
N ILE A 122 4.92 21.92 2.32
CA ILE A 122 6.32 21.46 2.27
C ILE A 122 7.01 21.58 3.64
N ALA A 123 6.65 22.56 4.47
CA ALA A 123 7.22 22.72 5.80
C ALA A 123 6.83 21.55 6.72
N ALA A 124 5.55 21.11 6.64
CA ALA A 124 5.08 19.92 7.34
C ALA A 124 5.80 18.67 6.86
N LEU A 125 6.03 18.50 5.54
CA LEU A 125 6.83 17.39 5.01
C LEU A 125 8.27 17.39 5.55
N ALA A 126 8.92 18.55 5.60
CA ALA A 126 10.26 18.69 6.15
C ALA A 126 10.32 18.29 7.65
N ALA A 127 9.29 18.62 8.41
CA ALA A 127 9.20 18.25 9.83
C ALA A 127 9.14 16.73 10.06
N LEU A 128 8.58 15.95 9.11
CA LEU A 128 8.50 14.49 9.20
C LEU A 128 9.87 13.80 9.06
N GLN A 129 10.90 14.49 8.58
CA GLN A 129 12.24 13.90 8.40
C GLN A 129 12.81 13.33 9.71
N ALA A 130 12.59 14.01 10.83
CA ALA A 130 13.03 13.51 12.14
C ALA A 130 12.29 12.22 12.55
N GLU A 131 11.00 12.11 12.22
CA GLU A 131 10.22 10.90 12.48
C GLU A 131 10.67 9.72 11.60
N VAL A 132 11.01 9.99 10.34
CA VAL A 132 11.59 8.99 9.42
C VAL A 132 12.91 8.45 10.00
N HIS A 133 13.81 9.32 10.42
CA HIS A 133 15.08 8.91 11.03
C HIS A 133 14.86 8.08 12.30
N ALA A 134 13.96 8.52 13.18
CA ALA A 134 13.64 7.79 14.40
C ALA A 134 13.02 6.40 14.09
N PHE A 135 12.19 6.31 13.06
CA PHE A 135 11.60 5.04 12.62
C PHE A 135 12.67 4.06 12.10
N ILE A 136 13.56 4.52 11.22
CA ILE A 136 14.66 3.69 10.72
C ILE A 136 15.59 3.24 11.86
N GLY A 137 15.87 4.11 12.83
CA GLY A 137 16.63 3.76 14.03
C GLY A 137 15.99 2.61 14.83
N ARG A 138 14.66 2.60 14.95
CA ARG A 138 13.93 1.48 15.59
C ARG A 138 14.03 0.20 14.79
N LEU A 139 13.88 0.23 13.47
CA LEU A 139 14.03 -0.96 12.60
C LEU A 139 15.43 -1.57 12.75
N LEU A 140 16.47 -0.74 12.76
CA LEU A 140 17.85 -1.17 13.01
C LEU A 140 18.01 -1.84 14.37
N ALA A 141 17.45 -1.25 15.44
CA ALA A 141 17.50 -1.80 16.79
C ALA A 141 16.74 -3.13 16.91
N GLN A 142 15.74 -3.36 16.07
CA GLN A 142 14.99 -4.62 15.97
C GLN A 142 15.69 -5.67 15.09
N GLY A 143 16.86 -5.36 14.51
CA GLY A 143 17.64 -6.29 13.71
C GLY A 143 17.22 -6.38 12.24
N ALA A 144 16.50 -5.38 11.72
CA ALA A 144 16.18 -5.34 10.29
C ALA A 144 17.46 -5.30 9.44
N GLY A 145 17.51 -6.15 8.42
CA GLY A 145 18.65 -6.23 7.49
C GLY A 145 18.78 -4.99 6.61
N ALA A 146 19.97 -4.75 6.06
CA ALA A 146 20.26 -3.58 5.22
C ALA A 146 19.28 -3.48 4.03
N ASP A 147 18.98 -4.58 3.35
CA ASP A 147 18.06 -4.60 2.21
C ASP A 147 16.62 -4.20 2.58
N ALA A 148 16.17 -4.56 3.79
CA ALA A 148 14.87 -4.15 4.29
C ALA A 148 14.84 -2.64 4.53
N ILE A 149 15.89 -2.11 5.15
CA ILE A 149 16.02 -0.69 5.48
C ILE A 149 16.10 0.15 4.21
N THR A 150 16.92 -0.22 3.24
CA THR A 150 17.04 0.53 1.98
C THR A 150 15.72 0.58 1.21
N ARG A 151 14.97 -0.53 1.15
CA ARG A 151 13.63 -0.57 0.54
C ARG A 151 12.63 0.34 1.26
N VAL A 152 12.63 0.34 2.60
CA VAL A 152 11.76 1.21 3.39
C VAL A 152 12.12 2.68 3.17
N VAL A 153 13.41 3.03 3.19
CA VAL A 153 13.90 4.39 2.94
C VAL A 153 13.49 4.84 1.54
N ALA A 154 13.73 4.03 0.51
CA ALA A 154 13.34 4.34 -0.87
C ALA A 154 11.82 4.57 -0.99
N SER A 155 11.00 3.70 -0.40
CA SER A 155 9.54 3.86 -0.41
C SER A 155 9.07 5.16 0.26
N LEU A 156 9.68 5.58 1.37
CA LEU A 156 9.36 6.84 2.05
C LEU A 156 9.83 8.05 1.23
N ASN A 157 11.02 7.98 0.62
CA ASN A 157 11.55 9.05 -0.24
C ASN A 157 10.69 9.25 -1.49
N ASP A 158 10.25 8.17 -2.14
CA ASP A 158 9.31 8.23 -3.26
C ASP A 158 8.01 8.97 -2.90
N ARG A 159 7.48 8.70 -1.70
CA ARG A 159 6.27 9.37 -1.21
C ARG A 159 6.51 10.85 -0.93
N LEU A 160 7.63 11.17 -0.28
CA LEU A 160 8.01 12.55 -0.03
C LEU A 160 8.19 13.32 -1.35
N THR A 161 8.88 12.74 -2.31
CA THR A 161 9.08 13.34 -3.65
C THR A 161 7.75 13.61 -4.34
N ARG A 162 6.83 12.63 -4.35
CA ARG A 162 5.48 12.80 -4.93
C ARG A 162 4.68 13.87 -4.21
N ALA A 163 4.74 13.93 -2.87
CA ALA A 163 4.04 14.95 -2.09
C ALA A 163 4.60 16.36 -2.37
N VAL A 164 5.93 16.51 -2.44
CA VAL A 164 6.57 17.78 -2.81
C VAL A 164 6.15 18.21 -4.22
N ILE A 165 6.20 17.32 -5.21
CA ILE A 165 5.75 17.62 -6.57
C ILE A 165 4.27 18.05 -6.56
N HIS A 166 3.42 17.34 -5.80
CA HIS A 166 2.01 17.69 -5.68
C HIS A 166 1.81 19.12 -5.15
N HIS A 167 2.50 19.50 -4.06
CA HIS A 167 2.42 20.83 -3.48
C HIS A 167 2.93 21.90 -4.42
N VAL A 168 4.06 21.67 -5.09
CA VAL A 168 4.62 22.60 -6.09
C VAL A 168 3.64 22.83 -7.24
N LEU A 169 3.02 21.76 -7.75
CA LEU A 169 2.02 21.86 -8.82
C LEU A 169 0.72 22.53 -8.36
N ALA A 170 0.34 22.37 -7.09
CA ALA A 170 -0.83 23.07 -6.52
C ALA A 170 -0.58 24.57 -6.38
N GLU A 171 0.64 24.97 -5.98
CA GLU A 171 1.01 26.37 -5.78
C GLU A 171 1.29 27.12 -7.10
N HIS A 172 2.03 26.50 -8.02
CA HIS A 172 2.51 27.13 -9.24
C HIS A 172 1.68 26.79 -10.50
N GLY A 173 0.72 25.86 -10.36
CA GLY A 173 -0.07 25.36 -11.47
C GLY A 173 0.61 24.21 -12.22
N ARG A 174 -0.19 23.47 -12.99
CA ARG A 174 0.32 22.38 -13.82
C ARG A 174 1.00 22.92 -15.08
N PRO A 175 2.14 22.35 -15.50
CA PRO A 175 2.75 22.70 -16.77
C PRO A 175 1.81 22.39 -17.94
N ARG A 176 1.95 23.11 -19.05
CA ARG A 176 1.12 22.89 -20.26
C ARG A 176 1.40 21.54 -20.90
N THR A 177 2.64 21.07 -20.79
CA THR A 177 3.08 19.78 -21.31
C THR A 177 3.12 18.74 -20.21
N PRO A 178 2.55 17.55 -20.41
CA PRO A 178 2.71 16.44 -19.48
C PRO A 178 4.19 16.08 -19.30
N PHE A 179 4.55 15.69 -18.09
CA PHE A 179 5.90 15.25 -17.80
C PHE A 179 5.92 13.99 -16.95
N THR A 180 7.03 13.27 -17.01
CA THR A 180 7.32 12.12 -16.16
C THR A 180 8.56 12.43 -15.33
N TRP A 181 8.45 12.27 -14.01
CA TRP A 181 9.60 12.32 -13.12
C TRP A 181 10.34 10.99 -13.18
N LEU A 182 11.65 11.05 -13.37
CA LEU A 182 12.53 9.89 -13.44
C LEU A 182 13.47 9.88 -12.24
N ALA A 183 13.60 8.75 -11.58
CA ALA A 183 14.59 8.50 -10.55
C ALA A 183 15.73 7.65 -11.12
N PHE A 184 16.96 8.02 -10.82
CA PHE A 184 18.18 7.33 -11.27
C PHE A 184 19.00 6.84 -10.08
N GLY A 185 20.17 6.28 -10.36
CA GLY A 185 21.14 5.89 -9.34
C GLY A 185 20.57 4.93 -8.29
N SER A 186 20.87 5.19 -7.02
CA SER A 186 20.38 4.41 -5.88
C SER A 186 18.86 4.55 -5.70
N GLU A 187 18.29 5.71 -6.04
CA GLU A 187 16.85 5.95 -5.97
C GLU A 187 16.11 5.05 -6.96
N GLY A 188 16.53 5.06 -8.24
CA GLY A 188 15.91 4.23 -9.27
C GLY A 188 16.04 2.73 -9.04
N ARG A 189 17.01 2.28 -8.24
CA ARG A 189 17.18 0.87 -7.86
C ARG A 189 16.56 0.51 -6.51
N GLY A 190 15.98 1.49 -5.77
CA GLY A 190 15.42 1.26 -4.44
C GLY A 190 16.47 0.96 -3.36
N GLU A 191 17.70 1.42 -3.55
CA GLU A 191 18.86 1.16 -2.68
C GLU A 191 19.29 2.40 -1.87
N GLN A 192 18.41 3.39 -1.73
CA GLN A 192 18.74 4.63 -1.02
C GLN A 192 19.02 4.40 0.46
N THR A 193 19.94 5.20 0.98
CA THR A 193 20.20 5.36 2.43
C THR A 193 19.64 6.69 2.94
N LEU A 194 19.71 6.94 4.26
CA LEU A 194 19.18 8.17 4.88
C LEU A 194 19.82 9.48 4.40
N LYS A 195 21.03 9.40 3.84
CA LYS A 195 21.77 10.54 3.29
C LYS A 195 22.31 10.15 1.92
N THR A 196 21.51 10.31 0.90
CA THR A 196 21.91 10.11 -0.49
C THR A 196 21.57 11.35 -1.29
N ASP A 197 22.36 11.61 -2.32
CA ASP A 197 22.03 12.61 -3.33
C ASP A 197 20.81 12.13 -4.12
N GLN A 198 20.03 13.07 -4.62
CA GLN A 198 18.91 12.79 -5.51
C GLN A 198 19.38 12.88 -6.96
N ASP A 199 19.36 11.75 -7.65
CA ASP A 199 19.62 11.67 -9.08
C ASP A 199 18.30 11.64 -9.84
N ASN A 200 17.82 12.80 -10.27
CA ASN A 200 16.51 12.96 -10.88
C ASN A 200 16.59 13.47 -12.32
N GLY A 201 15.55 13.17 -13.10
CA GLY A 201 15.34 13.74 -14.41
C GLY A 201 13.86 14.01 -14.68
N ILE A 202 13.59 14.85 -15.65
CA ILE A 202 12.24 15.12 -16.15
C ILE A 202 12.20 14.80 -17.62
N LEU A 203 11.30 13.89 -18.00
CA LEU A 203 10.99 13.60 -19.40
C LEU A 203 9.70 14.31 -19.77
N PHE A 204 9.70 15.05 -20.86
CA PHE A 204 8.53 15.73 -21.40
C PHE A 204 8.58 15.74 -22.93
N GLU A 205 7.41 15.87 -23.56
CA GLU A 205 7.33 16.07 -25.00
C GLU A 205 7.58 17.55 -25.32
N PRO A 206 8.41 17.86 -26.33
CA PRO A 206 8.75 19.25 -26.71
C PRO A 206 7.57 20.02 -27.30
#